data_e941cdd470d680d911fadaad5e748bb7
#
_entry.id   e941cdd470d680d911fadaad5e748bb7
#
_cell.length_a   1.000
_cell.length_b   1.000
_cell.length_c   1.000
_cell.angle_alpha   90.00
_cell.angle_beta   90.00
_cell.angle_gamma   90.00
#
_symmetry.space_group_name_H-M   'P 1'
#
loop_
_entity.id
_entity.type
_entity.pdbx_description
1 polymer ?
#
loop_
_entity_poly.entity_id
_entity_poly.type
_entity_poly.pdbx_seq_one_letter_code
_entity_poly.pdbx_strand_id
1 'polypeptide(L)'
;YIVRKNKNKAKEYWDNYHEEERTRWWHSPKIIRHFNKNICGKPLDGWNAGGFELLKEYLHGRKIEKAISIGCGSAWKEIDLVKSGLVSSILCYDLSENMIRKAQGNACRENVEKQMRFICGDVFKSLEPNPQFDLVFWDNSLHHMENARQAVQFSYQILKENGYLYCNDYVGASRFQRTDMEMAIVNGIRLYLPDEIFVKPGGGEYQRFYVGPTVEQIINMDPSEAADSENIIPAIKENFIHADIRYAGGLIYLVCMEDIIHNITEDDPLLG
;
A
#
# COMPACT_ATOMS: atom_id res chain seq x y z
N TYR A 1 -10.68 -21.81 12.57
CA TYR A 1 -11.84 -21.84 11.65
C TYR A 1 -12.18 -20.46 11.12
N ILE A 2 -12.24 -19.43 11.97
CA ILE A 2 -12.53 -18.02 11.59
C ILE A 2 -11.45 -17.48 10.65
N VAL A 3 -10.18 -17.60 10.98
CA VAL A 3 -9.02 -17.17 10.18
C VAL A 3 -9.06 -17.74 8.76
N ARG A 4 -9.40 -19.03 8.63
CA ARG A 4 -9.50 -19.68 7.30
C ARG A 4 -10.69 -19.17 6.48
N LYS A 5 -11.79 -18.80 7.15
CA LYS A 5 -12.98 -18.26 6.51
C LYS A 5 -12.73 -16.85 5.98
N ASN A 6 -12.00 -16.01 6.73
CA ASN A 6 -11.64 -14.65 6.33
C ASN A 6 -10.68 -14.65 5.13
N LYS A 7 -9.64 -15.51 5.13
CA LYS A 7 -8.72 -15.65 3.98
C LYS A 7 -9.44 -16.05 2.70
N ASN A 8 -10.44 -16.93 2.77
CA ASN A 8 -11.22 -17.30 1.59
C ASN A 8 -12.07 -16.14 1.06
N LYS A 9 -12.69 -15.35 1.95
CA LYS A 9 -13.45 -14.17 1.56
C LYS A 9 -12.56 -13.07 0.98
N ALA A 10 -11.40 -12.81 1.59
CA ALA A 10 -10.43 -11.86 1.04
C ALA A 10 -9.96 -12.30 -0.36
N LYS A 11 -9.64 -13.59 -0.56
CA LYS A 11 -9.32 -14.13 -1.88
C LYS A 11 -10.46 -13.91 -2.87
N GLU A 12 -11.71 -14.20 -2.49
CA GLU A 12 -12.89 -14.00 -3.32
C GLU A 12 -13.10 -12.53 -3.68
N TYR A 13 -12.91 -11.63 -2.75
CA TYR A 13 -12.93 -10.18 -2.98
C TYR A 13 -11.91 -9.78 -4.06
N TRP A 14 -10.64 -10.17 -3.90
CA TRP A 14 -9.57 -9.82 -4.84
C TRP A 14 -9.65 -10.55 -6.19
N ASP A 15 -10.24 -11.76 -6.24
CA ASP A 15 -10.52 -12.44 -7.50
C ASP A 15 -11.60 -11.72 -8.33
N ASN A 16 -12.53 -11.02 -7.68
CA ASN A 16 -13.60 -10.25 -8.31
C ASN A 16 -13.34 -8.74 -8.34
N TYR A 17 -12.18 -8.30 -7.86
CA TYR A 17 -11.86 -6.87 -7.80
C TYR A 17 -11.74 -6.27 -9.19
N HIS A 18 -12.52 -5.22 -9.41
CA HIS A 18 -12.43 -4.33 -10.56
C HIS A 18 -12.04 -2.94 -10.06
N GLU A 19 -10.99 -2.40 -10.64
CA GLU A 19 -10.59 -1.03 -10.33
C GLU A 19 -11.70 -0.07 -10.76
N GLU A 20 -12.18 0.74 -9.83
CA GLU A 20 -13.18 1.75 -10.14
C GLU A 20 -12.54 2.86 -10.99
N GLU A 21 -13.23 3.27 -12.05
CA GLU A 21 -12.85 4.41 -12.90
C GLU A 21 -13.13 5.75 -12.19
N ARG A 22 -12.55 5.96 -11.02
CA ARG A 22 -12.63 7.26 -10.34
C ARG A 22 -11.24 7.79 -10.02
N THR A 23 -11.09 9.11 -10.05
CA THR A 23 -9.85 9.78 -9.61
C THR A 23 -9.64 9.49 -8.12
N ARG A 24 -8.45 9.05 -7.79
CA ARG A 24 -7.98 8.82 -6.43
C ARG A 24 -6.83 9.79 -6.14
N TRP A 25 -6.51 9.99 -4.87
CA TRP A 25 -5.45 10.90 -4.47
C TRP A 25 -4.08 10.57 -5.09
N TRP A 26 -3.81 9.29 -5.36
CA TRP A 26 -2.56 8.88 -6.01
C TRP A 26 -2.50 9.16 -7.53
N HIS A 27 -3.58 9.65 -8.11
CA HIS A 27 -3.60 10.18 -9.49
C HIS A 27 -3.19 11.65 -9.56
N SER A 28 -3.11 12.37 -8.40
CA SER A 28 -2.67 13.75 -8.36
C SER A 28 -1.14 13.86 -8.27
N PRO A 29 -0.45 14.41 -9.28
CA PRO A 29 0.99 14.64 -9.23
C PRO A 29 1.43 15.52 -8.05
N LYS A 30 0.65 16.52 -7.67
CA LYS A 30 0.96 17.39 -6.52
C LYS A 30 0.97 16.59 -5.22
N ILE A 31 -0.04 15.75 -4.98
CA ILE A 31 -0.12 14.92 -3.79
C ILE A 31 1.05 13.90 -3.78
N ILE A 32 1.34 13.27 -4.92
CA ILE A 32 2.46 12.33 -5.05
C ILE A 32 3.81 13.02 -4.78
N ARG A 33 4.04 14.22 -5.28
CA ARG A 33 5.25 14.99 -4.98
C ARG A 33 5.35 15.37 -3.51
N HIS A 34 4.24 15.75 -2.88
CA HIS A 34 4.19 16.01 -1.45
C HIS A 34 4.49 14.74 -0.63
N PHE A 35 3.87 13.62 -0.99
CA PHE A 35 4.11 12.30 -0.42
C PHE A 35 5.60 11.93 -0.48
N ASN A 36 6.21 11.98 -1.66
CA ASN A 36 7.63 11.66 -1.86
C ASN A 36 8.55 12.64 -1.11
N LYS A 37 8.21 13.93 -1.05
CA LYS A 37 8.95 14.94 -0.28
C LYS A 37 9.00 14.59 1.21
N ASN A 38 7.90 14.09 1.77
CA ASN A 38 7.87 13.66 3.18
C ASN A 38 8.74 12.41 3.42
N ILE A 39 8.88 11.53 2.42
CA ILE A 39 9.66 10.30 2.52
C ILE A 39 11.17 10.58 2.36
N CYS A 40 11.58 11.20 1.26
CA CYS A 40 13.01 11.36 0.89
C CYS A 40 13.50 12.81 0.79
N GLY A 41 12.67 13.80 1.15
CA GLY A 41 13.01 15.23 1.06
C GLY A 41 12.92 15.82 -0.35
N LYS A 42 12.63 15.03 -1.37
CA LYS A 42 12.56 15.45 -2.79
C LYS A 42 11.14 15.28 -3.33
N PRO A 43 10.56 16.28 -4.04
CA PRO A 43 9.23 16.20 -4.63
C PRO A 43 9.26 15.41 -5.95
N LEU A 44 9.44 14.09 -5.87
CA LEU A 44 9.58 13.21 -7.03
C LEU A 44 8.21 12.80 -7.60
N ASP A 45 8.17 12.54 -8.89
CA ASP A 45 7.02 11.93 -9.57
C ASP A 45 7.07 10.41 -9.47
N GLY A 46 5.90 9.78 -9.40
CA GLY A 46 5.74 8.33 -9.28
C GLY A 46 5.51 7.85 -7.85
N TRP A 47 4.64 6.86 -7.74
CA TRP A 47 4.14 6.34 -6.44
C TRP A 47 5.26 5.96 -5.46
N ASN A 48 6.24 5.19 -5.91
CA ASN A 48 7.31 4.65 -5.08
C ASN A 48 8.63 5.41 -5.20
N ALA A 49 8.67 6.54 -5.92
CA ALA A 49 9.92 7.21 -6.24
C ALA A 49 10.72 7.63 -4.99
N GLY A 50 10.03 8.16 -3.98
CA GLY A 50 10.67 8.54 -2.71
C GLY A 50 11.20 7.35 -1.92
N GLY A 51 10.42 6.26 -1.85
CA GLY A 51 10.84 5.04 -1.18
C GLY A 51 12.01 4.34 -1.88
N PHE A 52 12.02 4.34 -3.21
CA PHE A 52 13.13 3.78 -4.00
C PHE A 52 14.40 4.64 -3.91
N GLU A 53 14.26 5.95 -3.87
CA GLU A 53 15.40 6.85 -3.63
C GLU A 53 16.03 6.57 -2.26
N LEU A 54 15.20 6.40 -1.22
CA LEU A 54 15.66 6.07 0.11
C LEU A 54 16.32 4.67 0.15
N LEU A 55 15.70 3.66 -0.47
CA LEU A 55 16.30 2.32 -0.60
C LEU A 55 17.66 2.37 -1.30
N LYS A 56 17.78 3.15 -2.37
CA LYS A 56 19.04 3.36 -3.10
C LYS A 56 20.13 3.96 -2.21
N GLU A 57 19.79 4.92 -1.35
CA GLU A 57 20.70 5.50 -0.38
C GLU A 57 21.24 4.43 0.58
N TYR A 58 20.36 3.58 1.15
CA TYR A 58 20.75 2.47 2.04
C TYR A 58 21.57 1.39 1.34
N LEU A 59 21.36 1.18 0.07
CA LEU A 59 22.13 0.19 -0.70
C LEU A 59 23.58 0.62 -0.97
N HIS A 60 23.90 1.93 -0.90
CA HIS A 60 25.27 2.44 -1.17
C HIS A 60 25.87 1.89 -2.47
N GLY A 61 25.09 1.83 -3.55
CA GLY A 61 25.50 1.29 -4.84
C GLY A 61 25.46 -0.24 -4.96
N ARG A 62 25.11 -0.97 -3.91
CA ARG A 62 24.83 -2.41 -3.99
C ARG A 62 23.52 -2.65 -4.71
N LYS A 63 23.36 -3.82 -5.29
CA LYS A 63 22.12 -4.28 -5.92
C LYS A 63 21.52 -5.41 -5.11
N ILE A 64 20.19 -5.44 -5.03
CA ILE A 64 19.42 -6.54 -4.47
C ILE A 64 19.41 -7.67 -5.49
N GLU A 65 19.98 -8.83 -5.15
CA GLU A 65 20.00 -9.97 -6.06
C GLU A 65 18.68 -10.73 -6.03
N LYS A 66 18.13 -10.94 -4.85
CA LYS A 66 16.91 -11.72 -4.66
C LYS A 66 15.92 -11.04 -3.72
N ALA A 67 14.82 -10.56 -4.26
CA ALA A 67 13.71 -9.99 -3.50
C ALA A 67 12.52 -10.96 -3.43
N ILE A 68 11.65 -10.74 -2.43
CA ILE A 68 10.32 -11.33 -2.37
C ILE A 68 9.29 -10.22 -2.10
N SER A 69 8.20 -10.22 -2.86
CA SER A 69 7.01 -9.39 -2.60
C SER A 69 5.85 -10.26 -2.13
N ILE A 70 5.14 -9.78 -1.12
CA ILE A 70 4.02 -10.49 -0.50
C ILE A 70 2.76 -9.64 -0.65
N GLY A 71 1.73 -10.20 -1.34
CA GLY A 71 0.54 -9.46 -1.73
C GLY A 71 0.81 -8.51 -2.90
N CYS A 72 1.41 -9.03 -3.98
CA CYS A 72 1.84 -8.19 -5.10
C CYS A 72 0.67 -7.64 -5.96
N GLY A 73 -0.54 -8.17 -5.82
CA GLY A 73 -1.67 -7.79 -6.66
C GLY A 73 -1.34 -7.92 -8.15
N SER A 74 -1.56 -6.85 -8.91
CA SER A 74 -1.23 -6.75 -10.34
C SER A 74 0.24 -6.42 -10.64
N ALA A 75 1.08 -6.31 -9.61
CA ALA A 75 2.54 -6.14 -9.62
C ALA A 75 3.08 -4.86 -10.27
N TRP A 76 2.31 -3.79 -10.39
CA TRP A 76 2.82 -2.52 -10.93
C TRP A 76 4.00 -1.97 -10.12
N LYS A 77 3.94 -2.07 -8.81
CA LYS A 77 4.96 -1.56 -7.88
C LYS A 77 6.25 -2.37 -7.96
N GLU A 78 6.13 -3.69 -8.08
CA GLU A 78 7.25 -4.62 -8.27
C GLU A 78 7.89 -4.45 -9.64
N ILE A 79 7.09 -4.17 -10.68
CA ILE A 79 7.59 -3.84 -12.01
C ILE A 79 8.41 -2.55 -11.96
N ASP A 80 7.93 -1.51 -11.29
CA ASP A 80 8.67 -0.26 -11.10
C ASP A 80 9.96 -0.49 -10.32
N LEU A 81 9.93 -1.35 -9.28
CA LEU A 81 11.12 -1.73 -8.52
C LEU A 81 12.16 -2.44 -9.40
N VAL A 82 11.75 -3.36 -10.25
CA VAL A 82 12.65 -4.03 -11.21
C VAL A 82 13.18 -3.04 -12.23
N LYS A 83 12.34 -2.17 -12.80
CA LYS A 83 12.73 -1.14 -13.79
C LYS A 83 13.66 -0.09 -13.20
N SER A 84 13.59 0.18 -11.90
CA SER A 84 14.53 1.08 -11.22
C SER A 84 15.98 0.56 -11.24
N GLY A 85 16.19 -0.71 -11.54
CA GLY A 85 17.50 -1.37 -11.54
C GLY A 85 18.02 -1.74 -10.15
N LEU A 86 17.28 -1.45 -9.08
CA LEU A 86 17.69 -1.76 -7.71
C LEU A 86 17.64 -3.27 -7.39
N VAL A 87 16.81 -4.02 -8.12
CA VAL A 87 16.56 -5.45 -7.90
C VAL A 87 16.89 -6.25 -9.16
N SER A 88 17.63 -7.36 -9.00
CA SER A 88 17.95 -8.29 -10.10
C SER A 88 16.81 -9.25 -10.39
N SER A 89 16.19 -9.80 -9.35
CA SER A 89 15.06 -10.74 -9.46
C SER A 89 14.13 -10.61 -8.27
N ILE A 90 12.83 -10.83 -8.52
CA ILE A 90 11.80 -10.78 -7.49
C ILE A 90 10.82 -11.95 -7.61
N LEU A 91 10.54 -12.58 -6.47
CA LEU A 91 9.51 -13.60 -6.30
C LEU A 91 8.25 -12.93 -5.75
N CYS A 92 7.15 -12.97 -6.49
CA CYS A 92 5.91 -12.29 -6.16
C CYS A 92 4.84 -13.30 -5.73
N TYR A 93 4.26 -13.09 -4.55
CA TYR A 93 3.16 -13.89 -4.03
C TYR A 93 1.86 -13.10 -3.99
N ASP A 94 0.76 -13.74 -4.36
CA ASP A 94 -0.59 -13.25 -4.12
C ASP A 94 -1.55 -14.43 -3.93
N LEU A 95 -2.63 -14.22 -3.17
CA LEU A 95 -3.67 -15.24 -2.96
C LEU A 95 -4.64 -15.34 -4.15
N SER A 96 -4.79 -14.25 -4.92
CA SER A 96 -5.72 -14.16 -6.03
C SER A 96 -5.08 -14.65 -7.33
N GLU A 97 -5.68 -15.67 -7.93
CA GLU A 97 -5.26 -16.17 -9.24
C GLU A 97 -5.47 -15.13 -10.33
N ASN A 98 -6.56 -14.34 -10.22
CA ASN A 98 -6.84 -13.26 -11.16
C ASN A 98 -5.75 -12.16 -11.10
N MET A 99 -5.32 -11.77 -9.90
CA MET A 99 -4.23 -10.81 -9.74
C MET A 99 -2.91 -11.35 -10.29
N ILE A 100 -2.57 -12.60 -10.03
CA ILE A 100 -1.36 -13.23 -10.58
C ILE A 100 -1.38 -13.23 -12.11
N ARG A 101 -2.52 -13.55 -12.75
CA ARG A 101 -2.65 -13.48 -14.21
C ARG A 101 -2.47 -12.07 -14.75
N LYS A 102 -3.04 -11.06 -14.07
CA LYS A 102 -2.83 -9.65 -14.42
C LYS A 102 -1.35 -9.26 -14.26
N ALA A 103 -0.72 -9.65 -13.17
CA ALA A 103 0.69 -9.38 -12.88
C ALA A 103 1.63 -9.94 -13.96
N GLN A 104 1.41 -11.19 -14.38
CA GLN A 104 2.15 -11.81 -15.47
C GLN A 104 1.99 -11.07 -16.80
N GLY A 105 0.75 -10.68 -17.14
CA GLY A 105 0.46 -9.88 -18.33
C GLY A 105 1.12 -8.50 -18.29
N ASN A 106 1.14 -7.84 -17.12
CA ASN A 106 1.80 -6.56 -16.92
C ASN A 106 3.31 -6.69 -17.07
N ALA A 107 3.94 -7.70 -16.43
CA ALA A 107 5.38 -7.95 -16.54
C ALA A 107 5.82 -8.20 -18.00
N CYS A 108 5.04 -8.97 -18.77
CA CYS A 108 5.30 -9.18 -20.20
C CYS A 108 5.21 -7.87 -20.99
N ARG A 109 4.19 -7.05 -20.77
CA ARG A 109 4.06 -5.75 -21.46
C ARG A 109 5.22 -4.80 -21.18
N GLU A 110 5.73 -4.84 -19.97
CA GLU A 110 6.85 -4.00 -19.53
C GLU A 110 8.23 -4.63 -19.79
N ASN A 111 8.28 -5.83 -20.41
CA ASN A 111 9.52 -6.57 -20.74
C ASN A 111 10.41 -6.88 -19.53
N VAL A 112 9.81 -7.20 -18.38
CA VAL A 112 10.52 -7.57 -17.14
C VAL A 112 10.18 -8.98 -16.64
N GLU A 113 9.44 -9.78 -17.41
CA GLU A 113 8.99 -11.12 -17.05
C GLU A 113 10.12 -12.08 -16.69
N LYS A 114 11.30 -11.88 -17.25
CA LYS A 114 12.50 -12.72 -16.98
C LYS A 114 13.07 -12.50 -15.58
N GLN A 115 12.78 -11.36 -14.96
CA GLN A 115 13.26 -10.98 -13.63
C GLN A 115 12.22 -11.25 -12.55
N MET A 116 10.99 -11.63 -12.94
CA MET A 116 9.86 -11.78 -12.05
C MET A 116 9.32 -13.20 -12.08
N ARG A 117 9.11 -13.78 -10.91
CA ARG A 117 8.44 -15.08 -10.75
C ARG A 117 7.17 -14.89 -9.92
N PHE A 118 6.05 -15.42 -10.38
CA PHE A 118 4.76 -15.27 -9.75
C PHE A 118 4.24 -16.59 -9.18
N ILE A 119 3.75 -16.57 -7.96
CA ILE A 119 3.15 -17.74 -7.28
C ILE A 119 1.80 -17.33 -6.70
N CYS A 120 0.75 -18.03 -7.12
CA CYS A 120 -0.56 -17.94 -6.48
C CYS A 120 -0.59 -18.85 -5.26
N GLY A 121 -0.67 -18.27 -4.05
CA GLY A 121 -0.71 -19.04 -2.83
C GLY A 121 -0.42 -18.26 -1.55
N ASP A 122 -0.64 -18.92 -0.42
CA ASP A 122 -0.33 -18.41 0.91
C ASP A 122 1.19 -18.59 1.16
N VAL A 123 1.94 -17.49 1.13
CA VAL A 123 3.40 -17.47 1.32
C VAL A 123 3.82 -18.13 2.64
N PHE A 124 3.03 -17.95 3.69
CA PHE A 124 3.33 -18.53 5.01
C PHE A 124 3.26 -20.06 5.05
N LYS A 125 2.70 -20.69 4.02
CA LYS A 125 2.55 -22.15 3.92
C LYS A 125 3.34 -22.77 2.78
N SER A 126 3.55 -22.01 1.70
CA SER A 126 4.09 -22.54 0.45
C SER A 126 5.52 -22.14 0.17
N LEU A 127 6.08 -21.22 0.96
CA LEU A 127 7.49 -20.87 0.82
C LEU A 127 8.37 -22.02 1.27
N GLU A 128 9.37 -22.38 0.46
CA GLU A 128 10.37 -23.41 0.76
C GLU A 128 11.04 -23.14 2.13
N PRO A 129 11.42 -24.18 2.88
CA PRO A 129 12.14 -23.99 4.14
C PRO A 129 13.46 -23.23 3.97
N ASN A 130 13.73 -22.30 4.89
CA ASN A 130 14.95 -21.48 4.95
C ASN A 130 15.29 -20.69 3.68
N PRO A 131 14.33 -20.04 2.99
CA PRO A 131 14.67 -19.14 1.92
C PRO A 131 15.38 -17.90 2.49
N GLN A 132 16.33 -17.37 1.74
CA GLN A 132 17.11 -16.20 2.12
C GLN A 132 16.97 -15.14 1.05
N PHE A 133 16.40 -13.99 1.42
CA PHE A 133 16.19 -12.86 0.54
C PHE A 133 17.02 -11.65 0.98
N ASP A 134 17.46 -10.85 0.01
CA ASP A 134 18.12 -9.57 0.27
C ASP A 134 17.09 -8.47 0.59
N LEU A 135 15.85 -8.65 0.09
CA LEU A 135 14.74 -7.71 0.31
C LEU A 135 13.43 -8.48 0.50
N VAL A 136 12.70 -8.14 1.55
CA VAL A 136 11.27 -8.42 1.67
C VAL A 136 10.52 -7.13 1.41
N PHE A 137 9.61 -7.16 0.43
CA PHE A 137 8.88 -6.01 -0.08
C PHE A 137 7.39 -6.13 0.23
N TRP A 138 6.87 -5.18 0.99
CA TRP A 138 5.46 -4.98 1.27
C TRP A 138 5.05 -3.60 0.76
N ASP A 139 4.10 -3.55 -0.15
CA ASP A 139 3.59 -2.28 -0.65
C ASP A 139 2.06 -2.31 -0.78
N ASN A 140 1.37 -1.62 0.12
CA ASN A 140 -0.07 -1.68 0.29
C ASN A 140 -0.61 -3.11 0.45
N SER A 141 0.02 -3.91 1.27
CA SER A 141 -0.34 -5.31 1.43
C SER A 141 -0.19 -5.84 2.86
N LEU A 142 0.69 -5.25 3.67
CA LEU A 142 0.90 -5.69 5.05
C LEU A 142 -0.32 -5.38 5.94
N HIS A 143 -1.06 -4.29 5.67
CA HIS A 143 -2.29 -3.95 6.39
C HIS A 143 -3.41 -4.98 6.21
N HIS A 144 -3.34 -5.83 5.18
CA HIS A 144 -4.27 -6.96 5.00
C HIS A 144 -3.95 -8.17 5.87
N MET A 145 -2.88 -8.15 6.64
CA MET A 145 -2.53 -9.27 7.51
C MET A 145 -3.36 -9.22 8.81
N GLU A 146 -4.02 -10.34 9.14
CA GLU A 146 -4.78 -10.48 10.39
C GLU A 146 -3.90 -10.40 11.65
N ASN A 147 -2.59 -10.61 11.49
CA ASN A 147 -1.59 -10.51 12.54
C ASN A 147 -0.31 -9.89 11.97
N ALA A 148 -0.19 -8.58 12.13
CA ALA A 148 0.96 -7.82 11.65
C ALA A 148 2.28 -8.28 12.30
N ARG A 149 2.25 -8.65 13.61
CA ARG A 149 3.44 -9.14 14.31
C ARG A 149 3.96 -10.43 13.71
N GLN A 150 3.07 -11.38 13.40
CA GLN A 150 3.45 -12.63 12.75
C GLN A 150 4.01 -12.39 11.34
N ALA A 151 3.42 -11.49 10.57
CA ALA A 151 3.87 -11.18 9.22
C ALA A 151 5.25 -10.49 9.21
N VAL A 152 5.48 -9.55 10.12
CA VAL A 152 6.78 -8.88 10.27
C VAL A 152 7.85 -9.85 10.79
N GLN A 153 7.53 -10.67 11.77
CA GLN A 153 8.44 -11.71 12.27
C GLN A 153 8.82 -12.71 11.17
N PHE A 154 7.85 -13.15 10.37
CA PHE A 154 8.11 -14.00 9.21
C PHE A 154 9.04 -13.29 8.21
N SER A 155 8.80 -12.03 7.93
CA SER A 155 9.66 -11.23 7.04
C SER A 155 11.11 -11.18 7.55
N TYR A 156 11.30 -11.00 8.86
CA TYR A 156 12.62 -11.03 9.49
C TYR A 156 13.30 -12.39 9.32
N GLN A 157 12.56 -13.49 9.52
CA GLN A 157 13.10 -14.87 9.45
C GLN A 157 13.58 -15.27 8.05
N ILE A 158 12.97 -14.74 7.00
CA ILE A 158 13.31 -15.05 5.60
C ILE A 158 14.34 -14.09 4.99
N LEU A 159 14.73 -13.04 5.71
CA LEU A 159 15.79 -12.14 5.30
C LEU A 159 17.18 -12.75 5.57
N LYS A 160 18.11 -12.46 4.67
CA LYS A 160 19.54 -12.66 4.93
C LYS A 160 20.01 -11.74 6.06
N GLU A 161 21.14 -12.08 6.66
CA GLU A 161 21.87 -11.12 7.46
C GLU A 161 22.18 -9.87 6.61
N ASN A 162 21.88 -8.69 7.14
CA ASN A 162 21.96 -7.40 6.41
C ASN A 162 20.96 -7.25 5.22
N GLY A 163 19.91 -8.05 5.16
CA GLY A 163 18.80 -7.84 4.24
C GLY A 163 17.89 -6.71 4.70
N TYR A 164 17.03 -6.24 3.80
CA TYR A 164 16.15 -5.10 4.02
C TYR A 164 14.69 -5.51 4.06
N LEU A 165 13.94 -4.92 4.98
CA LEU A 165 12.49 -4.86 4.92
C LEU A 165 12.09 -3.51 4.31
N TYR A 166 11.42 -3.52 3.17
CA TYR A 166 10.73 -2.36 2.62
C TYR A 166 9.23 -2.49 2.94
N CYS A 167 8.65 -1.45 3.51
CA CYS A 167 7.23 -1.39 3.79
C CYS A 167 6.71 0.01 3.47
N ASN A 168 5.80 0.11 2.48
CA ASN A 168 5.04 1.31 2.18
C ASN A 168 3.56 0.98 2.37
N ASP A 169 2.97 1.40 3.50
CA ASP A 169 1.69 0.86 3.91
C ASP A 169 0.87 1.81 4.78
N TYR A 170 -0.42 1.53 4.88
CA TYR A 170 -1.27 2.13 5.89
C TYR A 170 -0.95 1.53 7.27
N VAL A 171 -0.54 2.38 8.19
CA VAL A 171 -0.11 2.00 9.55
C VAL A 171 -0.93 2.70 10.65
N GLY A 172 -2.09 3.22 10.30
CA GLY A 172 -3.03 3.86 11.22
C GLY A 172 -3.89 2.86 11.97
N ALA A 173 -4.93 3.39 12.63
CA ALA A 173 -5.88 2.60 13.42
C ALA A 173 -6.48 1.44 12.62
N SER A 174 -6.54 0.26 13.24
CA SER A 174 -7.13 -0.93 12.64
C SER A 174 -8.58 -0.68 12.22
N ARG A 175 -8.97 -1.25 11.09
CA ARG A 175 -10.29 -1.06 10.47
C ARG A 175 -10.65 0.41 10.18
N PHE A 176 -9.63 1.27 9.96
CA PHE A 176 -9.81 2.70 9.72
C PHE A 176 -10.62 3.44 10.79
N GLN A 177 -10.61 2.93 12.03
CA GLN A 177 -11.34 3.54 13.15
C GLN A 177 -10.60 4.76 13.68
N ARG A 178 -10.96 5.91 13.14
CA ARG A 178 -10.29 7.18 13.44
C ARG A 178 -10.78 7.77 14.75
N THR A 179 -9.91 8.53 15.40
CA THR A 179 -10.23 9.24 16.63
C THR A 179 -11.19 10.41 16.38
N ASP A 180 -11.91 10.83 17.42
CA ASP A 180 -12.78 12.01 17.36
C ASP A 180 -12.01 13.27 16.95
N MET A 181 -10.75 13.39 17.38
CA MET A 181 -9.87 14.50 17.00
C MET A 181 -9.57 14.51 15.49
N GLU A 182 -9.22 13.36 14.92
CA GLU A 182 -9.00 13.24 13.47
C GLU A 182 -10.26 13.57 12.69
N MET A 183 -11.40 13.09 13.13
CA MET A 183 -12.70 13.38 12.51
C MET A 183 -13.08 14.85 12.64
N ALA A 184 -12.78 15.50 13.76
CA ALA A 184 -12.99 16.93 13.94
C ALA A 184 -12.13 17.76 12.98
N ILE A 185 -10.86 17.38 12.76
CA ILE A 185 -9.97 18.04 11.79
C ILE A 185 -10.51 17.88 10.36
N VAL A 186 -10.84 16.65 9.95
CA VAL A 186 -11.39 16.37 8.62
C VAL A 186 -12.65 17.20 8.37
N ASN A 187 -13.61 17.15 9.28
CA ASN A 187 -14.87 17.84 9.12
C ASN A 187 -14.73 19.37 9.26
N GLY A 188 -13.80 19.82 10.10
CA GLY A 188 -13.45 21.23 10.20
C GLY A 188 -12.95 21.79 8.87
N ILE A 189 -12.05 21.07 8.18
CA ILE A 189 -11.57 21.47 6.85
C ILE A 189 -12.71 21.45 5.84
N ARG A 190 -13.49 20.37 5.77
CA ARG A 190 -14.60 20.20 4.80
C ARG A 190 -15.66 21.30 4.93
N LEU A 191 -15.85 21.90 6.09
CA LEU A 191 -16.78 23.03 6.26
C LEU A 191 -16.37 24.27 5.47
N TYR A 192 -15.07 24.49 5.23
CA TYR A 192 -14.57 25.66 4.51
C TYR A 192 -14.33 25.40 3.01
N LEU A 193 -14.49 24.16 2.56
CA LEU A 193 -14.35 23.85 1.14
C LEU A 193 -15.55 24.38 0.35
N PRO A 194 -15.36 24.87 -0.92
CA PRO A 194 -16.44 25.37 -1.75
C PRO A 194 -17.46 24.27 -2.08
N ASP A 195 -18.74 24.67 -2.33
CA ASP A 195 -19.83 23.70 -2.56
C ASP A 195 -19.62 22.90 -3.85
N GLU A 196 -19.04 23.53 -4.87
CA GLU A 196 -18.80 22.92 -6.19
C GLU A 196 -17.95 21.67 -6.16
N ILE A 197 -17.06 21.50 -5.15
CA ILE A 197 -16.24 20.28 -5.04
C ILE A 197 -16.99 19.08 -4.45
N PHE A 198 -18.19 19.29 -3.91
CA PHE A 198 -19.04 18.20 -3.39
C PHE A 198 -20.01 17.63 -4.43
N VAL A 199 -19.95 18.07 -5.67
CA VAL A 199 -20.84 17.58 -6.73
C VAL A 199 -20.44 16.18 -7.16
N LYS A 200 -21.39 15.24 -7.24
CA LYS A 200 -21.16 13.86 -7.70
C LYS A 200 -21.13 13.79 -9.23
N PRO A 201 -20.29 12.92 -9.80
CA PRO A 201 -20.43 12.54 -11.19
C PRO A 201 -21.86 12.02 -11.47
N GLY A 202 -22.53 12.60 -12.46
CA GLY A 202 -23.93 12.22 -12.79
C GLY A 202 -25.03 12.94 -11.99
N GLY A 203 -24.66 13.87 -11.10
CA GLY A 203 -25.61 14.73 -10.37
C GLY A 203 -25.83 14.35 -8.91
N GLY A 204 -26.27 15.33 -8.13
CA GLY A 204 -26.38 15.25 -6.68
C GLY A 204 -25.10 15.66 -5.97
N GLU A 205 -25.07 15.57 -4.64
CA GLU A 205 -23.98 16.04 -3.81
C GLU A 205 -23.44 14.94 -2.89
N TYR A 206 -22.15 15.00 -2.59
CA TYR A 206 -21.55 14.28 -1.47
C TYR A 206 -21.90 14.98 -0.16
N GLN A 207 -21.93 14.19 0.90
CA GLN A 207 -22.13 14.78 2.23
C GLN A 207 -20.92 15.66 2.60
N ARG A 208 -21.18 16.89 3.04
CA ARG A 208 -20.13 17.78 3.52
C ARG A 208 -19.42 17.21 4.74
N PHE A 209 -20.16 16.62 5.66
CA PHE A 209 -19.58 15.93 6.79
C PHE A 209 -19.20 14.49 6.40
N TYR A 210 -17.92 14.19 6.56
CA TYR A 210 -17.44 12.82 6.42
C TYR A 210 -17.77 12.02 7.67
N VAL A 211 -18.34 10.86 7.47
CA VAL A 211 -18.57 9.85 8.51
C VAL A 211 -17.77 8.62 8.11
N GLY A 212 -16.82 8.22 8.94
CA GLY A 212 -16.00 7.04 8.68
C GLY A 212 -16.85 5.76 8.63
N PRO A 213 -16.38 4.72 7.94
CA PRO A 213 -17.07 3.44 7.90
C PRO A 213 -17.05 2.76 9.28
N THR A 214 -18.08 2.01 9.58
CA THR A 214 -18.08 1.15 10.77
C THR A 214 -17.18 -0.07 10.55
N VAL A 215 -16.74 -0.70 11.65
CA VAL A 215 -15.97 -1.96 11.59
C VAL A 215 -16.71 -3.03 10.79
N GLU A 216 -18.03 -3.14 10.96
CA GLU A 216 -18.84 -4.11 10.25
C GLU A 216 -18.89 -3.84 8.74
N GLN A 217 -18.99 -2.57 8.33
CA GLN A 217 -18.95 -2.18 6.92
C GLN A 217 -17.62 -2.55 6.28
N ILE A 218 -16.48 -2.30 6.94
CA ILE A 218 -15.16 -2.68 6.47
C ILE A 218 -15.05 -4.22 6.33
N ILE A 219 -15.41 -4.98 7.35
CA ILE A 219 -15.35 -6.45 7.33
C ILE A 219 -16.25 -7.05 6.24
N ASN A 220 -17.40 -6.43 5.97
CA ASN A 220 -18.32 -6.90 4.93
C ASN A 220 -17.80 -6.60 3.52
N MET A 221 -17.06 -5.50 3.35
CA MET A 221 -16.42 -5.13 2.08
C MET A 221 -15.19 -6.02 1.83
N ASP A 222 -14.19 -5.93 2.67
CA ASP A 222 -13.01 -6.79 2.68
C ASP A 222 -12.63 -7.17 4.13
N PRO A 223 -12.77 -8.44 4.53
CA PRO A 223 -12.46 -8.85 5.89
C PRO A 223 -10.97 -8.75 6.25
N SER A 224 -10.09 -8.55 5.27
CA SER A 224 -8.66 -8.34 5.49
C SER A 224 -8.28 -6.86 5.61
N GLU A 225 -9.14 -5.93 5.20
CA GLU A 225 -8.83 -4.50 5.10
C GLU A 225 -8.48 -3.88 6.46
N ALA A 226 -7.27 -3.34 6.56
CA ALA A 226 -6.70 -2.73 7.76
C ALA A 226 -6.91 -3.58 9.04
N ALA A 227 -6.72 -4.91 8.93
CA ALA A 227 -7.11 -5.86 9.97
C ALA A 227 -6.37 -5.66 11.30
N ASP A 228 -5.08 -5.37 11.22
CA ASP A 228 -4.16 -5.21 12.36
C ASP A 228 -3.10 -4.11 12.09
N SER A 229 -3.48 -3.09 11.33
CA SER A 229 -2.56 -2.07 10.81
C SER A 229 -1.87 -1.24 11.91
N GLU A 230 -2.52 -1.00 13.04
CA GLU A 230 -1.92 -0.27 14.17
C GLU A 230 -0.74 -1.01 14.82
N ASN A 231 -0.63 -2.33 14.64
CA ASN A 231 0.46 -3.15 15.14
C ASN A 231 1.65 -3.26 14.16
N ILE A 232 1.58 -2.72 12.95
CA ILE A 232 2.67 -2.80 11.96
C ILE A 232 3.94 -2.12 12.47
N ILE A 233 3.85 -0.84 12.87
CA ILE A 233 5.02 -0.09 13.38
C ILE A 233 5.58 -0.73 14.67
N PRO A 234 4.78 -1.07 15.69
CA PRO A 234 5.26 -1.80 16.84
C PRO A 234 6.01 -3.09 16.46
N ALA A 235 5.44 -3.90 15.56
CA ALA A 235 6.07 -5.13 15.12
C ALA A 235 7.41 -4.91 14.40
N ILE A 236 7.50 -3.89 13.54
CA ILE A 236 8.75 -3.51 12.88
C ILE A 236 9.82 -3.13 13.92
N LYS A 237 9.48 -2.29 14.88
CA LYS A 237 10.41 -1.85 15.93
C LYS A 237 10.88 -2.99 16.86
N GLU A 238 10.04 -4.01 17.05
CA GLU A 238 10.38 -5.19 17.85
C GLU A 238 11.39 -6.13 17.14
N ASN A 239 11.34 -6.20 15.82
CA ASN A 239 12.14 -7.14 15.04
C ASN A 239 13.36 -6.48 14.35
N PHE A 240 13.32 -5.18 14.07
CA PHE A 240 14.36 -4.46 13.34
C PHE A 240 14.96 -3.34 14.20
N ILE A 241 16.21 -3.49 14.62
CA ILE A 241 16.91 -2.52 15.49
C ILE A 241 17.08 -1.17 14.78
N HIS A 242 17.29 -1.18 13.48
CA HIS A 242 17.52 0.00 12.64
C HIS A 242 16.35 0.21 11.67
N ALA A 243 15.18 0.60 12.18
CA ALA A 243 14.04 0.94 11.35
C ALA A 243 14.00 2.46 11.09
N ASP A 244 14.14 2.87 9.83
CA ASP A 244 13.85 4.24 9.40
C ASP A 244 12.38 4.34 9.03
N ILE A 245 11.60 5.07 9.81
CA ILE A 245 10.15 5.20 9.65
C ILE A 245 9.85 6.63 9.20
N ARG A 246 9.28 6.77 8.00
CA ARG A 246 8.89 8.04 7.40
C ARG A 246 7.37 8.11 7.29
N TYR A 247 6.79 9.16 7.86
CA TYR A 247 5.34 9.38 7.78
C TYR A 247 5.03 10.26 6.57
N ALA A 248 4.29 9.70 5.62
CA ALA A 248 3.86 10.43 4.42
C ALA A 248 2.58 11.26 4.64
N GLY A 249 1.98 11.18 5.84
CA GLY A 249 0.70 11.79 6.15
C GLY A 249 -0.47 10.88 5.80
N GLY A 250 -1.64 11.44 5.47
CA GLY A 250 -2.80 10.66 5.05
C GLY A 250 -4.15 11.27 5.42
N LEU A 251 -4.26 11.96 6.54
CA LEU A 251 -5.56 12.44 7.02
C LEU A 251 -6.27 13.37 6.02
N ILE A 252 -5.53 14.23 5.32
CA ILE A 252 -6.11 15.16 4.37
C ILE A 252 -6.40 14.47 3.04
N TYR A 253 -5.38 13.98 2.34
CA TYR A 253 -5.59 13.45 1.00
C TYR A 253 -6.29 12.07 0.98
N LEU A 254 -6.09 11.24 2.01
CA LEU A 254 -6.67 9.90 2.09
C LEU A 254 -8.10 9.91 2.65
N VAL A 255 -8.44 10.86 3.52
CA VAL A 255 -9.73 10.87 4.22
C VAL A 255 -10.57 12.09 3.87
N CYS A 256 -10.01 13.29 4.05
CA CYS A 256 -10.75 14.52 3.82
C CYS A 256 -11.17 14.68 2.36
N MET A 257 -10.30 14.26 1.42
CA MET A 257 -10.49 14.42 -0.03
C MET A 257 -10.94 13.14 -0.76
N GLU A 258 -11.07 12.00 -0.08
CA GLU A 258 -11.29 10.67 -0.69
C GLU A 258 -12.41 10.65 -1.75
N ASP A 259 -13.56 11.22 -1.40
CA ASP A 259 -14.76 11.22 -2.25
C ASP A 259 -14.86 12.41 -3.21
N ILE A 260 -14.12 13.50 -2.95
CA ILE A 260 -14.22 14.78 -3.67
C ILE A 260 -13.02 15.12 -4.55
N ILE A 261 -11.92 14.34 -4.46
CA ILE A 261 -10.65 14.64 -5.16
C ILE A 261 -10.81 14.80 -6.68
N HIS A 262 -11.78 14.12 -7.28
CA HIS A 262 -12.03 14.19 -8.73
C HIS A 262 -12.56 15.57 -9.19
N ASN A 263 -13.06 16.39 -8.26
CA ASN A 263 -13.50 17.75 -8.53
C ASN A 263 -12.38 18.80 -8.31
N ILE A 264 -11.21 18.38 -7.85
CA ILE A 264 -10.08 19.26 -7.57
C ILE A 264 -9.07 19.12 -8.70
N THR A 265 -8.81 20.21 -9.42
CA THR A 265 -7.83 20.23 -10.51
C THR A 265 -6.41 20.43 -9.98
N GLU A 266 -5.39 20.02 -10.75
CA GLU A 266 -3.98 20.20 -10.37
C GLU A 266 -3.58 21.65 -10.09
N ASP A 267 -4.25 22.61 -10.73
CA ASP A 267 -4.01 24.06 -10.54
C ASP A 267 -4.85 24.65 -9.40
N ASP A 268 -5.68 23.85 -8.76
CA ASP A 268 -6.54 24.32 -7.66
C ASP A 268 -5.68 24.77 -6.47
N PRO A 269 -5.95 25.97 -5.90
CA PRO A 269 -5.24 26.44 -4.71
C PRO A 269 -5.40 25.53 -3.48
N LEU A 270 -6.42 24.67 -3.43
CA LEU A 270 -6.61 23.69 -2.38
C LEU A 270 -5.50 22.61 -2.34
N LEU A 271 -4.75 22.43 -3.43
CA LEU A 271 -3.59 21.54 -3.51
C LEU A 271 -2.25 22.27 -3.30
N GLY A 272 -2.27 23.53 -2.89
CA GLY A 272 -1.10 24.39 -2.70
C GLY A 272 -0.37 24.24 -1.37
#